data_7e41511b3e73d8002725096a54326aec
#
_entry.id   7e41511b3e73d8002725096a54326aec
#
_cell.length_a   1.000
_cell.length_b   1.000
_cell.length_c   1.000
_cell.angle_alpha   90.00
_cell.angle_beta   90.00
_cell.angle_gamma   90.00
#
_symmetry.space_group_name_H-M   'P 1'
#
loop_
_entity.id
_entity.type
_entity.pdbx_description
1 polymer ?
#
loop_
_entity_poly.entity_id
_entity_poly.type
_entity_poly.pdbx_seq_one_letter_code
_entity_poly.pdbx_strand_id
1 'polypeptide(L)' 'MRVDWVDCVSDSAWASDKEFKNMKLATPVNEGWIFSKDRKSIKLFASYDKEDDGTITFGDRTMIPKSWIVKITEI' A
#
# COMPACT_ATOMS: atom_id res chain seq x y z
N MET A 1 11.08 -3.72 -4.06
CA MET A 1 9.87 -4.60 -3.95
C MET A 1 8.67 -3.94 -4.58
N ARG A 2 7.85 -4.72 -5.21
CA ARG A 2 6.54 -4.33 -5.68
C ARG A 2 5.48 -5.03 -4.83
N VAL A 3 4.54 -4.27 -4.29
CA VAL A 3 3.45 -4.80 -3.47
C VAL A 3 2.13 -4.54 -4.19
N ASP A 4 1.44 -5.61 -4.57
CA ASP A 4 0.09 -5.56 -5.12
C ASP A 4 -0.89 -5.83 -3.97
N TRP A 5 -1.85 -4.94 -3.76
CA TRP A 5 -2.80 -5.06 -2.65
C TRP A 5 -4.19 -4.59 -3.06
N VAL A 6 -5.17 -4.88 -2.23
CA VAL A 6 -6.56 -4.46 -2.45
C VAL A 6 -6.95 -3.45 -1.40
N ASP A 7 -7.73 -2.45 -1.80
CA ASP A 7 -8.18 -1.39 -0.91
C ASP A 7 -9.68 -1.24 -1.00
N CYS A 8 -10.26 -0.73 0.06
CA CYS A 8 -11.69 -0.45 0.10
C CYS A 8 -12.03 0.72 -0.83
N VAL A 9 -13.27 0.74 -1.29
CA VAL A 9 -13.79 1.80 -2.14
C VAL A 9 -15.06 2.35 -1.51
N SER A 10 -15.16 3.68 -1.47
CA SER A 10 -16.35 4.37 -0.99
C SER A 10 -16.87 5.32 -2.04
N ASP A 11 -18.18 5.40 -2.17
CA ASP A 11 -18.84 6.31 -3.08
C ASP A 11 -20.10 6.84 -2.38
N SER A 12 -20.21 8.17 -2.26
CA SER A 12 -21.36 8.80 -1.61
C SER A 12 -22.52 9.11 -2.55
N ALA A 13 -22.36 8.84 -3.84
CA ALA A 13 -23.42 9.04 -4.82
C ALA A 13 -24.48 7.95 -4.74
N TRP A 14 -25.66 8.25 -5.25
CA TRP A 14 -26.72 7.27 -5.39
C TRP A 14 -26.42 6.33 -6.55
N ALA A 15 -26.68 5.05 -6.36
CA ALA A 15 -26.44 4.03 -7.36
C ALA A 15 -27.61 3.06 -7.44
N SER A 16 -27.85 2.49 -8.63
CA SER A 16 -28.81 1.41 -8.81
C SER A 16 -28.30 0.12 -8.20
N ASP A 17 -29.18 -0.84 -8.03
CA ASP A 17 -28.84 -2.20 -7.61
C ASP A 17 -27.74 -2.82 -8.49
N LYS A 18 -27.89 -2.68 -9.81
CA LYS A 18 -26.91 -3.18 -10.78
C LYS A 18 -25.55 -2.51 -10.63
N GLU A 19 -25.52 -1.19 -10.50
CA GLU A 19 -24.28 -0.44 -10.33
C GLU A 19 -23.58 -0.81 -9.02
N PHE A 20 -24.34 -0.97 -7.95
CA PHE A 20 -23.79 -1.38 -6.65
C PHE A 20 -23.18 -2.78 -6.72
N LYS A 21 -23.86 -3.73 -7.36
CA LYS A 21 -23.34 -5.10 -7.54
C LYS A 21 -22.06 -5.14 -8.35
N ASN A 22 -21.85 -4.17 -9.23
CA ASN A 22 -20.65 -4.08 -10.07
C ASN A 22 -19.48 -3.34 -9.43
N MET A 23 -19.64 -2.82 -8.20
CA MET A 23 -18.53 -2.21 -7.46
C MET A 23 -17.41 -3.22 -7.24
N LYS A 24 -16.17 -2.76 -7.42
CA LYS A 24 -14.98 -3.58 -7.23
C LYS A 24 -14.00 -2.89 -6.30
N LEU A 25 -13.22 -3.67 -5.57
CA LEU A 25 -12.14 -3.15 -4.75
C LEU A 25 -11.08 -2.48 -5.63
N ALA A 26 -10.44 -1.46 -5.12
CA ALA A 26 -9.27 -0.89 -5.76
C ALA A 26 -8.11 -1.87 -5.66
N THR A 27 -7.23 -1.86 -6.66
CA THR A 27 -6.08 -2.77 -6.74
C THR A 27 -4.78 -1.96 -6.91
N PRO A 28 -4.40 -1.17 -5.88
CA PRO A 28 -3.20 -0.35 -5.98
C PRO A 28 -1.93 -1.18 -5.99
N VAL A 29 -0.87 -0.55 -6.49
CA VAL A 29 0.48 -1.10 -6.51
C VAL A 29 1.43 -0.09 -5.89
N ASN A 30 2.25 -0.55 -4.95
CA ASN A 30 3.32 0.26 -4.38
C ASN A 30 4.66 -0.37 -4.71
N GLU A 31 5.62 0.46 -5.07
CA GLU A 31 7.01 0.05 -5.27
C GLU A 31 7.90 0.81 -4.29
N GLY A 32 8.86 0.10 -3.71
CA GLY A 32 9.77 0.70 -2.75
C GLY A 32 10.59 -0.34 -2.00
N TRP A 33 11.24 0.11 -0.95
CA TRP A 33 11.99 -0.77 -0.06
C TRP A 33 11.14 -1.13 1.15
N ILE A 34 11.27 -2.37 1.60
CA ILE A 34 10.60 -2.80 2.83
C ILE A 34 11.41 -2.34 4.02
N PHE A 35 10.79 -1.55 4.88
CA PHE A 35 11.39 -1.10 6.13
C PHE A 35 11.24 -2.16 7.22
N SER A 36 10.06 -2.72 7.37
CA SER A 36 9.79 -3.78 8.35
C SER A 36 8.55 -4.56 7.99
N LYS A 37 8.49 -5.79 8.51
CA LYS A 37 7.31 -6.66 8.43
C LYS A 37 7.01 -7.19 9.82
N ASP A 38 5.74 -7.19 10.19
CA ASP A 38 5.29 -7.88 11.38
C ASP A 38 4.08 -8.75 11.04
N ARG A 39 3.40 -9.30 12.06
CA ARG A 39 2.23 -10.15 11.82
C ARG A 39 1.05 -9.44 11.19
N LYS A 40 0.94 -8.13 11.38
CA LYS A 40 -0.24 -7.35 11.00
C LYS A 40 -0.03 -6.51 9.76
N SER A 41 1.18 -6.02 9.54
CA SER A 41 1.43 -5.03 8.50
C SER A 41 2.82 -5.12 7.90
N ILE A 42 2.97 -4.46 6.76
CA ILE A 42 4.25 -4.21 6.11
C ILE A 42 4.41 -2.70 6.00
N LYS A 43 5.59 -2.20 6.36
CA LYS A 43 5.96 -0.80 6.17
C LYS A 43 6.98 -0.70 5.05
N LEU A 44 6.75 0.21 4.13
CA LEU A 44 7.70 0.45 3.04
C LEU A 44 7.87 1.95 2.79
N PHE A 45 8.96 2.29 2.12
CA PHE A 45 9.29 3.66 1.76
C PHE A 45 9.82 3.70 0.33
N ALA A 46 9.63 4.81 -0.36
CA ALA A 46 10.06 4.98 -1.75
C ALA A 46 11.15 6.06 -1.89
N SER A 47 11.45 6.78 -0.83
CA SER A 47 12.54 7.75 -0.81
C SER A 47 13.19 7.81 0.56
N TYR A 48 14.43 8.25 0.61
CA TYR A 48 15.13 8.46 1.88
C TYR A 48 16.22 9.52 1.71
N ASP A 49 16.61 10.11 2.83
CA ASP A 49 17.71 11.05 2.89
C ASP A 49 18.67 10.62 4.03
N LYS A 50 19.94 10.72 3.78
CA LYS A 50 20.98 10.40 4.77
C LYS A 50 21.65 11.67 5.22
N GLU A 51 21.56 11.94 6.53
CA GLU A 51 22.21 13.09 7.15
C GLU A 51 23.72 12.86 7.29
N ASP A 52 24.47 13.94 7.52
CA ASP A 52 25.93 13.89 7.68
C ASP A 52 26.35 13.02 8.88
N ASP A 53 25.53 12.96 9.92
CA ASP A 53 25.79 12.15 11.12
C ASP A 53 25.43 10.66 10.94
N GLY A 54 24.95 10.28 9.75
CA GLY A 54 24.53 8.92 9.46
C GLY A 54 23.06 8.63 9.72
N THR A 55 22.31 9.57 10.30
CA THR A 55 20.88 9.42 10.50
C THR A 55 20.16 9.37 9.16
N ILE A 56 19.20 8.44 9.03
CA ILE A 56 18.40 8.30 7.81
C ILE A 56 16.96 8.73 8.11
N THR A 57 16.41 9.57 7.26
CA THR A 57 15.00 9.94 7.27
C THR A 57 14.32 9.33 6.06
N PHE A 58 13.07 8.90 6.22
CA PHE A 58 12.34 8.15 5.21
C PHE A 58 11.16 8.96 4.71
N GLY A 59 10.97 8.97 3.39
CA GLY A 59 9.87 9.63 2.72
C GLY A 59 9.03 8.65 1.92
N ASP A 60 7.85 9.11 1.48
CA ASP A 60 6.89 8.31 0.73
C ASP A 60 6.61 6.99 1.44
N ARG A 61 6.26 7.10 2.72
CA ARG A 61 6.03 5.95 3.60
C ARG A 61 4.62 5.43 3.44
N THR A 62 4.50 4.11 3.36
CA THR A 62 3.21 3.43 3.29
C THR A 62 3.21 2.26 4.25
N MET A 63 2.11 2.08 4.98
CA MET A 63 1.89 0.92 5.83
C MET A 63 0.64 0.21 5.34
N ILE A 64 0.78 -1.08 5.00
CA ILE A 64 -0.29 -1.87 4.39
C ILE A 64 -0.61 -3.05 5.31
N PRO A 65 -1.90 -3.27 5.67
CA PRO A 65 -2.27 -4.47 6.41
C PRO A 65 -1.94 -5.72 5.60
N LYS A 66 -1.34 -6.72 6.24
CA LYS A 66 -0.98 -7.97 5.55
C LYS A 66 -2.17 -8.66 4.92
N SER A 67 -3.34 -8.61 5.56
CA SER A 67 -4.56 -9.21 5.03
C SER A 67 -5.04 -8.60 3.71
N TRP A 68 -4.56 -7.40 3.37
CA TRP A 68 -4.91 -6.70 2.13
C TRP A 68 -3.91 -6.94 1.01
N ILE A 69 -2.78 -7.59 1.30
CA ILE A 69 -1.73 -7.82 0.32
C ILE A 69 -2.06 -9.06 -0.49
N VAL A 70 -2.02 -8.92 -1.81
CA VAL A 70 -2.23 -10.01 -2.76
C VAL A 70 -0.91 -10.68 -3.10
N LYS A 71 0.12 -9.87 -3.39
CA LYS A 71 1.40 -10.38 -3.89
C LYS A 71 2.52 -9.39 -3.60
N ILE A 72 3.69 -9.91 -3.25
CA ILE A 72 4.94 -9.15 -3.15
C ILE A 72 5.91 -9.72 -4.17
N THR A 73 6.48 -8.86 -5.01
CA THR A 73 7.43 -9.24 -6.05
C THR A 73 8.72 -8.47 -5.87
N GLU A 74 9.84 -9.15 -5.95
CA GLU A 74 11.15 -8.54 -6.00
C GLU A 74 11.39 -7.94 -7.38
N ILE A 75 11.86 -6.67 -7.42
CA ILE A 75 12.12 -5.95 -8.66
C ILE A 75 13.56 -5.45 -8.75
#